data_b647543d9ea9e8a04ba2e438d47e4041
#
_entry.id   b647543d9ea9e8a04ba2e438d47e4041
#
_cell.length_a   1.000
_cell.length_b   1.000
_cell.length_c   1.000
_cell.angle_alpha   90.00
_cell.angle_beta   90.00
_cell.angle_gamma   90.00
#
_symmetry.space_group_name_H-M   'P 1'
#
loop_
_entity.id
_entity.type
_entity.pdbx_description
1 polymer ?
#
loop_
_entity_poly.entity_id
_entity_poly.type
_entity_poly.pdbx_seq_one_letter_code
_entity_poly.pdbx_strand_id
1 'polypeptide(L)'
;MKIRALISLFALSVATAAGAATQTNDYGSYSLTFDDSTIFGSPSLSFTGGGNVTGFGWNLPTSVNVVSLGAPVTSTFVLPDFTITANAGYGLSGLSASVGNLVFTEVGGAMTQAVAGANASVNGGPVLPFGGILTKTTTLSGAGYSTGYLSGSDSSGAGSFNAIVVTGGMLTLSASGGFFSSITSNPQNEIKFSLVATAVPEPASYAMLLAGLGLIGAIARRRTQQA
;
A
#
# COMPACT_ATOMS: atom_id res chain seq x y z
N MET A 1 34.68 -44.94 -42.12
CA MET A 1 33.64 -44.59 -41.17
C MET A 1 33.99 -43.24 -40.52
N LYS A 2 33.38 -42.12 -40.96
CA LYS A 2 33.72 -40.76 -40.51
C LYS A 2 32.61 -40.33 -39.54
N ILE A 3 32.94 -40.25 -38.26
CA ILE A 3 32.04 -39.75 -37.19
C ILE A 3 32.06 -38.22 -37.26
N ARG A 4 30.95 -37.63 -37.64
CA ARG A 4 30.73 -36.16 -37.54
C ARG A 4 30.24 -35.85 -36.14
N ALA A 5 31.07 -35.21 -35.34
CA ALA A 5 30.71 -34.65 -34.07
C ALA A 5 29.77 -33.42 -34.27
N LEU A 6 28.53 -33.54 -33.80
CA LEU A 6 27.56 -32.42 -33.76
C LEU A 6 27.85 -31.61 -32.50
N ILE A 7 28.43 -30.43 -32.66
CA ILE A 7 28.60 -29.46 -31.57
C ILE A 7 27.28 -28.70 -31.47
N SER A 8 26.48 -29.03 -30.47
CA SER A 8 25.28 -28.26 -30.10
C SER A 8 25.71 -26.99 -29.36
N LEU A 9 25.61 -25.86 -30.04
CA LEU A 9 25.83 -24.55 -29.44
C LEU A 9 24.60 -24.22 -28.55
N PHE A 10 24.72 -24.38 -27.23
CA PHE A 10 23.76 -23.87 -26.30
C PHE A 10 23.89 -22.33 -26.25
N ALA A 11 22.98 -21.62 -26.89
CA ALA A 11 22.83 -20.20 -26.69
C ALA A 11 22.24 -19.97 -25.28
N LEU A 12 23.10 -19.61 -24.34
CA LEU A 12 22.70 -19.13 -23.03
C LEU A 12 22.09 -17.73 -23.22
N SER A 13 20.77 -17.65 -23.32
CA SER A 13 20.06 -16.38 -23.26
C SER A 13 20.20 -15.83 -21.84
N VAL A 14 21.13 -14.87 -21.67
CA VAL A 14 21.15 -14.02 -20.48
C VAL A 14 19.89 -13.16 -20.56
N ALA A 15 18.82 -13.56 -19.86
CA ALA A 15 17.72 -12.67 -19.57
C ALA A 15 18.29 -11.57 -18.66
N THR A 16 18.55 -10.40 -19.23
CA THR A 16 18.73 -9.19 -18.44
C THR A 16 17.41 -8.98 -17.71
N ALA A 17 17.40 -9.25 -16.41
CA ALA A 17 16.33 -8.78 -15.56
C ALA A 17 16.25 -7.27 -15.77
N ALA A 18 15.18 -6.80 -16.42
CA ALA A 18 14.86 -5.38 -16.43
C ALA A 18 14.76 -4.99 -14.95
N GLY A 19 15.72 -4.21 -14.48
CA GLY A 19 15.69 -3.71 -13.10
C GLY A 19 14.38 -2.98 -12.91
N ALA A 20 13.68 -3.27 -11.82
CA ALA A 20 12.47 -2.56 -11.43
C ALA A 20 12.76 -1.06 -11.49
N ALA A 21 11.96 -0.32 -12.25
CA ALA A 21 12.09 1.12 -12.32
C ALA A 21 11.40 1.72 -11.10
N THR A 22 12.17 2.30 -10.21
CA THR A 22 11.63 3.05 -9.08
C THR A 22 11.02 4.35 -9.58
N GLN A 23 9.74 4.54 -9.35
CA GLN A 23 8.98 5.75 -9.69
C GLN A 23 8.72 6.59 -8.45
N THR A 24 8.59 7.89 -8.61
CA THR A 24 8.24 8.81 -7.51
C THR A 24 7.14 9.76 -7.96
N ASN A 25 6.06 9.78 -7.19
CA ASN A 25 4.94 10.70 -7.35
C ASN A 25 4.90 11.68 -6.16
N ASP A 26 4.76 12.98 -6.45
CA ASP A 26 4.58 14.02 -5.44
C ASP A 26 3.08 14.34 -5.27
N TYR A 27 2.60 14.22 -4.03
CA TYR A 27 1.22 14.51 -3.64
C TYR A 27 1.09 15.81 -2.80
N GLY A 28 2.11 16.67 -2.84
CA GLY A 28 2.14 17.96 -2.16
C GLY A 28 2.51 17.88 -0.68
N SER A 29 1.80 17.10 0.13
CA SER A 29 2.15 16.88 1.54
C SER A 29 3.14 15.74 1.75
N TYR A 30 3.27 14.84 0.81
CA TYR A 30 4.20 13.71 0.83
C TYR A 30 4.59 13.30 -0.59
N SER A 31 5.71 12.62 -0.70
CA SER A 31 6.12 11.90 -1.90
C SER A 31 5.98 10.39 -1.69
N LEU A 32 5.56 9.69 -2.74
CA LEU A 32 5.44 8.25 -2.81
C LEU A 32 6.44 7.71 -3.82
N THR A 33 7.39 6.92 -3.35
CA THR A 33 8.34 6.18 -4.19
C THR A 33 7.94 4.70 -4.19
N PHE A 34 7.81 4.08 -5.35
CA PHE A 34 7.31 2.70 -5.48
C PHE A 34 7.98 1.96 -6.64
N ASP A 35 7.89 0.63 -6.58
CA ASP A 35 8.29 -0.27 -7.65
C ASP A 35 7.09 -0.54 -8.57
N ASP A 36 7.22 -0.19 -9.86
CA ASP A 36 6.17 -0.38 -10.87
C ASP A 36 6.27 -1.73 -11.62
N SER A 37 7.20 -2.58 -11.25
CA SER A 37 7.43 -3.88 -11.90
C SER A 37 6.37 -4.95 -11.58
N THR A 38 5.51 -4.70 -10.61
CA THR A 38 4.45 -5.63 -10.25
C THR A 38 3.26 -5.56 -11.23
N ILE A 39 2.36 -6.56 -11.16
CA ILE A 39 1.12 -6.57 -11.97
C ILE A 39 0.19 -5.39 -11.68
N PHE A 40 0.42 -4.66 -10.60
CA PHE A 40 -0.38 -3.51 -10.18
C PHE A 40 0.11 -2.20 -10.84
N GLY A 41 1.36 -2.16 -11.32
CA GLY A 41 1.95 -0.99 -11.97
C GLY A 41 1.97 0.25 -11.07
N SER A 42 1.71 1.41 -11.65
CA SER A 42 1.66 2.69 -10.93
C SER A 42 0.37 2.85 -10.12
N PRO A 43 0.40 3.60 -8.99
CA PRO A 43 -0.80 3.91 -8.24
C PRO A 43 -1.78 4.71 -9.11
N SER A 44 -3.03 4.24 -9.15
CA SER A 44 -4.10 4.77 -10.00
C SER A 44 -5.03 5.72 -9.24
N LEU A 45 -4.90 5.76 -7.92
CA LEU A 45 -5.76 6.51 -7.02
C LEU A 45 -4.94 7.50 -6.22
N SER A 46 -5.46 8.73 -6.11
CA SER A 46 -5.06 9.68 -5.09
C SER A 46 -6.32 10.34 -4.55
N PHE A 47 -6.39 10.61 -3.26
CA PHE A 47 -7.54 11.27 -2.67
C PHE A 47 -7.12 12.16 -1.51
N THR A 48 -7.94 13.18 -1.27
CA THR A 48 -7.86 14.03 -0.09
C THR A 48 -9.22 13.99 0.57
N GLY A 49 -9.26 13.58 1.83
CA GLY A 49 -10.46 13.52 2.66
C GLY A 49 -10.56 14.70 3.62
N GLY A 50 -11.63 14.75 4.40
CA GLY A 50 -11.76 15.72 5.49
C GLY A 50 -10.75 15.44 6.61
N GLY A 51 -10.37 16.48 7.38
CA GLY A 51 -9.50 16.35 8.55
C GLY A 51 -8.04 16.03 8.22
N ASN A 52 -7.51 16.53 7.12
CA ASN A 52 -6.14 16.29 6.64
C ASN A 52 -5.83 14.83 6.25
N VAL A 53 -6.85 14.02 6.03
CA VAL A 53 -6.66 12.66 5.50
C VAL A 53 -6.34 12.74 4.02
N THR A 54 -5.29 12.06 3.62
CA THR A 54 -4.85 11.92 2.23
C THR A 54 -4.46 10.48 1.97
N GLY A 55 -4.30 10.09 0.73
CA GLY A 55 -3.90 8.74 0.42
C GLY A 55 -3.74 8.45 -1.07
N PHE A 56 -3.40 7.22 -1.33
CA PHE A 56 -3.15 6.67 -2.66
C PHE A 56 -3.58 5.21 -2.71
N GLY A 57 -3.59 4.62 -3.89
CA GLY A 57 -3.92 3.22 -4.04
C GLY A 57 -3.69 2.68 -5.43
N TRP A 58 -3.84 1.38 -5.55
CA TRP A 58 -3.74 0.63 -6.79
C TRP A 58 -5.07 -0.04 -7.11
N ASN A 59 -5.48 0.01 -8.36
CA ASN A 59 -6.58 -0.82 -8.84
C ASN A 59 -6.13 -2.28 -8.89
N LEU A 60 -7.00 -3.19 -8.49
CA LEU A 60 -6.76 -4.62 -8.62
C LEU A 60 -7.03 -5.04 -10.07
N PRO A 61 -6.03 -5.55 -10.81
CA PRO A 61 -6.25 -6.06 -12.14
C PRO A 61 -7.18 -7.29 -12.10
N THR A 62 -7.91 -7.53 -13.16
CA THR A 62 -8.84 -8.68 -13.29
C THR A 62 -8.13 -10.04 -13.22
N SER A 63 -6.80 -10.06 -13.43
CA SER A 63 -5.96 -11.24 -13.20
C SER A 63 -5.85 -11.65 -11.72
N VAL A 64 -6.20 -10.76 -10.80
CA VAL A 64 -6.27 -11.08 -9.36
C VAL A 64 -7.53 -11.89 -9.10
N ASN A 65 -7.43 -13.19 -9.27
CA ASN A 65 -8.54 -14.12 -9.08
C ASN A 65 -8.05 -15.48 -8.62
N VAL A 66 -8.96 -16.27 -8.04
CA VAL A 66 -8.81 -17.69 -7.74
C VAL A 66 -10.13 -18.40 -7.99
N VAL A 67 -10.08 -19.59 -8.59
CA VAL A 67 -11.25 -20.40 -8.86
C VAL A 67 -10.94 -21.85 -8.46
N SER A 68 -11.87 -22.48 -7.74
CA SER A 68 -11.82 -23.88 -7.34
C SER A 68 -13.06 -24.63 -7.79
N LEU A 69 -12.88 -25.84 -8.26
CA LEU A 69 -13.92 -26.84 -8.54
C LEU A 69 -13.87 -27.95 -7.49
N GLY A 70 -13.83 -27.55 -6.21
CA GLY A 70 -13.80 -28.44 -5.05
C GLY A 70 -12.42 -28.68 -4.44
N ALA A 71 -11.37 -28.83 -5.22
CA ALA A 71 -10.00 -28.96 -4.70
C ALA A 71 -9.49 -27.61 -4.19
N PRO A 72 -8.69 -27.56 -3.11
CA PRO A 72 -8.10 -26.32 -2.63
C PRO A 72 -7.20 -25.67 -3.69
N VAL A 73 -7.41 -24.38 -3.94
CA VAL A 73 -6.59 -23.56 -4.83
C VAL A 73 -6.21 -22.28 -4.09
N THR A 74 -4.95 -21.87 -4.18
CA THR A 74 -4.43 -20.65 -3.59
C THR A 74 -3.63 -19.89 -4.65
N SER A 75 -3.86 -18.58 -4.73
CA SER A 75 -3.10 -17.66 -5.58
C SER A 75 -2.54 -16.54 -4.72
N THR A 76 -1.25 -16.25 -4.89
CA THR A 76 -0.56 -15.17 -4.16
C THR A 76 -0.06 -14.13 -5.15
N PHE A 77 -0.34 -12.87 -4.86
CA PHE A 77 0.02 -11.71 -5.66
C PHE A 77 0.94 -10.81 -4.85
N VAL A 78 2.10 -10.48 -5.42
CA VAL A 78 3.07 -9.58 -4.79
C VAL A 78 2.61 -8.14 -5.03
N LEU A 79 2.46 -7.39 -3.95
CA LEU A 79 2.12 -5.97 -3.97
C LEU A 79 3.39 -5.13 -4.19
N PRO A 80 3.27 -3.92 -4.75
CA PRO A 80 4.41 -3.02 -4.88
C PRO A 80 5.04 -2.70 -3.53
N ASP A 81 6.36 -2.75 -3.46
CA ASP A 81 7.11 -2.14 -2.37
C ASP A 81 7.06 -0.62 -2.54
N PHE A 82 6.92 0.12 -1.45
CA PHE A 82 6.85 1.58 -1.53
C PHE A 82 7.41 2.28 -0.30
N THR A 83 7.78 3.54 -0.50
CA THR A 83 8.21 4.46 0.55
C THR A 83 7.36 5.73 0.50
N ILE A 84 6.82 6.13 1.63
CA ILE A 84 6.18 7.43 1.81
C ILE A 84 7.14 8.33 2.58
N THR A 85 7.38 9.53 2.08
CA THR A 85 8.23 10.52 2.73
C THR A 85 7.46 11.83 2.85
N ALA A 86 7.44 12.43 4.05
CA ALA A 86 6.86 13.74 4.28
C ALA A 86 7.61 14.81 3.48
N ASN A 87 6.87 15.67 2.80
CA ASN A 87 7.46 16.84 2.16
C ASN A 87 7.75 17.94 3.20
N ALA A 88 8.62 18.88 2.86
CA ALA A 88 8.98 19.99 3.74
C ALA A 88 7.74 20.71 4.25
N GLY A 89 7.71 21.03 5.55
CA GLY A 89 6.57 21.68 6.19
C GLY A 89 5.39 20.76 6.54
N TYR A 90 5.53 19.43 6.38
CA TYR A 90 4.50 18.46 6.75
C TYR A 90 5.04 17.39 7.70
N GLY A 91 4.17 16.93 8.60
CA GLY A 91 4.31 15.71 9.39
C GLY A 91 3.23 14.73 9.00
N LEU A 92 3.56 13.44 8.99
CA LEU A 92 2.64 12.37 8.64
C LEU A 92 2.31 11.51 9.87
N SER A 93 1.13 10.90 9.88
CA SER A 93 0.72 9.97 10.93
C SER A 93 -0.37 9.02 10.45
N GLY A 94 -0.56 7.92 11.19
CA GLY A 94 -1.74 7.08 11.08
C GLY A 94 -1.88 6.37 9.73
N LEU A 95 -0.85 5.68 9.24
CA LEU A 95 -1.00 4.88 8.01
C LEU A 95 -1.99 3.74 8.22
N SER A 96 -3.00 3.67 7.39
CA SER A 96 -3.94 2.55 7.30
C SER A 96 -4.01 2.01 5.87
N ALA A 97 -4.30 0.71 5.76
CA ALA A 97 -4.48 0.02 4.50
C ALA A 97 -5.87 -0.61 4.44
N SER A 98 -6.45 -0.67 3.26
CA SER A 98 -7.69 -1.40 3.02
C SER A 98 -7.65 -2.11 1.68
N VAL A 99 -8.29 -3.27 1.61
CA VAL A 99 -8.60 -3.98 0.36
C VAL A 99 -10.10 -3.94 0.17
N GLY A 100 -10.56 -3.48 -0.98
CA GLY A 100 -11.98 -3.26 -1.25
C GLY A 100 -12.61 -4.39 -2.07
N ASN A 101 -13.80 -4.79 -1.67
CA ASN A 101 -14.88 -5.41 -2.45
C ASN A 101 -14.51 -6.55 -3.42
N LEU A 102 -13.56 -7.42 -3.07
CA LEU A 102 -13.34 -8.65 -3.83
C LEU A 102 -14.64 -9.47 -3.85
N VAL A 103 -15.11 -9.85 -5.03
CA VAL A 103 -16.33 -10.63 -5.19
C VAL A 103 -16.03 -12.10 -4.93
N PHE A 104 -16.73 -12.72 -4.00
CA PHE A 104 -16.67 -14.15 -3.78
C PHE A 104 -17.94 -14.84 -4.25
N THR A 105 -17.81 -16.09 -4.64
CA THR A 105 -18.92 -17.00 -4.94
C THR A 105 -18.62 -18.37 -4.34
N GLU A 106 -19.60 -18.96 -3.66
CA GLU A 106 -19.49 -20.24 -2.99
C GLU A 106 -20.72 -21.11 -3.28
N VAL A 107 -20.51 -22.36 -3.64
CA VAL A 107 -21.56 -23.33 -3.95
C VAL A 107 -21.29 -24.68 -3.27
N GLY A 108 -22.24 -25.15 -2.48
CA GLY A 108 -22.22 -26.51 -1.96
C GLY A 108 -21.21 -26.78 -0.85
N GLY A 109 -21.14 -25.96 0.17
CA GLY A 109 -20.22 -26.11 1.31
C GLY A 109 -18.79 -25.65 1.01
N ALA A 110 -18.67 -24.70 0.12
CA ALA A 110 -17.41 -24.09 -0.26
C ALA A 110 -16.90 -23.06 0.77
N MET A 111 -15.63 -22.71 0.67
CA MET A 111 -14.96 -21.70 1.49
C MET A 111 -14.09 -20.81 0.62
N THR A 112 -14.14 -19.50 0.89
CA THR A 112 -13.24 -18.52 0.31
C THR A 112 -12.54 -17.69 1.38
N GLN A 113 -11.29 -17.31 1.11
CA GLN A 113 -10.48 -16.52 2.03
C GLN A 113 -9.61 -15.55 1.26
N ALA A 114 -9.49 -14.32 1.76
CA ALA A 114 -8.52 -13.35 1.32
C ALA A 114 -7.67 -12.89 2.52
N VAL A 115 -6.37 -12.90 2.35
CA VAL A 115 -5.39 -12.45 3.36
C VAL A 115 -4.44 -11.46 2.70
N ALA A 116 -4.29 -10.29 3.27
CA ALA A 116 -3.29 -9.32 2.83
C ALA A 116 -2.37 -8.93 3.99
N GLY A 117 -1.10 -8.75 3.70
CA GLY A 117 -0.11 -8.36 4.70
C GLY A 117 1.16 -7.84 4.05
N ALA A 118 1.93 -7.08 4.82
CA ALA A 118 3.21 -6.51 4.45
C ALA A 118 4.08 -6.32 5.70
N ASN A 119 5.27 -5.79 5.50
CA ASN A 119 6.15 -5.33 6.58
C ASN A 119 6.34 -3.82 6.45
N ALA A 120 6.42 -3.12 7.58
CA ALA A 120 6.65 -1.68 7.61
C ALA A 120 7.81 -1.31 8.52
N SER A 121 8.61 -0.33 8.12
CA SER A 121 9.64 0.31 8.92
C SER A 121 9.37 1.81 8.98
N VAL A 122 9.25 2.35 10.18
CA VAL A 122 8.93 3.75 10.44
C VAL A 122 10.21 4.50 10.80
N ASN A 123 10.52 5.58 10.09
CA ASN A 123 11.72 6.43 10.30
C ASN A 123 13.04 5.63 10.37
N GLY A 124 13.16 4.55 9.59
CA GLY A 124 14.32 3.67 9.62
C GLY A 124 14.43 2.80 10.86
N GLY A 125 13.37 2.70 11.66
CA GLY A 125 13.27 1.82 12.82
C GLY A 125 13.12 0.33 12.45
N PRO A 126 12.83 -0.52 13.42
CA PRO A 126 12.67 -1.94 13.17
C PRO A 126 11.54 -2.24 12.21
N VAL A 127 11.70 -3.32 11.44
CA VAL A 127 10.66 -3.82 10.53
C VAL A 127 9.63 -4.59 11.34
N LEU A 128 8.37 -4.19 11.23
CA LEU A 128 7.24 -4.79 11.93
C LEU A 128 6.16 -5.24 10.93
N PRO A 129 5.41 -6.31 11.23
CA PRO A 129 4.25 -6.69 10.42
C PRO A 129 3.23 -5.54 10.33
N PHE A 130 2.70 -5.33 9.14
CA PHE A 130 1.69 -4.33 8.84
C PHE A 130 0.62 -4.93 7.93
N GLY A 131 -0.66 -4.71 8.26
CA GLY A 131 -1.77 -5.23 7.46
C GLY A 131 -1.91 -6.75 7.46
N GLY A 132 -1.15 -7.48 8.28
CA GLY A 132 -1.22 -8.94 8.36
C GLY A 132 -2.56 -9.48 8.87
N ILE A 133 -3.49 -8.62 9.17
CA ILE A 133 -4.80 -8.93 9.75
C ILE A 133 -5.95 -8.72 8.73
N LEU A 134 -5.65 -8.31 7.49
CA LEU A 134 -6.65 -8.28 6.42
C LEU A 134 -7.05 -9.72 6.04
N THR A 135 -7.57 -10.45 7.03
CA THR A 135 -8.07 -11.80 6.84
C THR A 135 -9.59 -11.76 6.83
N LYS A 136 -10.17 -12.13 5.72
CA LYS A 136 -11.60 -12.35 5.60
C LYS A 136 -11.82 -13.77 5.11
N THR A 137 -12.60 -14.52 5.88
CA THR A 137 -12.99 -15.88 5.53
C THR A 137 -14.51 -15.97 5.48
N THR A 138 -15.03 -16.57 4.42
CA THR A 138 -16.43 -16.95 4.32
C THR A 138 -16.53 -18.45 4.14
N THR A 139 -17.60 -19.04 4.65
CA THR A 139 -17.86 -20.46 4.55
C THR A 139 -19.36 -20.68 4.36
N LEU A 140 -19.72 -21.32 3.27
CA LEU A 140 -21.10 -21.73 3.03
C LEU A 140 -21.39 -23.06 3.69
N SER A 141 -22.33 -23.10 4.62
CA SER A 141 -22.81 -24.34 5.26
C SER A 141 -23.89 -24.98 4.41
N GLY A 142 -23.67 -26.25 3.98
CA GLY A 142 -24.64 -27.02 3.23
C GLY A 142 -24.63 -26.84 1.71
N ALA A 143 -25.65 -27.30 1.01
CA ALA A 143 -25.74 -27.38 -0.45
C ALA A 143 -26.29 -26.10 -1.11
N GLY A 144 -26.05 -24.96 -0.53
CA GLY A 144 -26.56 -23.66 -1.00
C GLY A 144 -25.65 -22.97 -2.01
N TYR A 145 -26.02 -21.74 -2.32
CA TYR A 145 -25.25 -20.77 -3.09
C TYR A 145 -25.09 -19.49 -2.27
N SER A 146 -23.89 -18.95 -2.24
CA SER A 146 -23.60 -17.66 -1.60
C SER A 146 -22.71 -16.82 -2.51
N THR A 147 -22.95 -15.53 -2.54
CA THR A 147 -22.09 -14.56 -3.19
C THR A 147 -22.09 -13.26 -2.39
N GLY A 148 -21.02 -12.50 -2.46
CA GLY A 148 -20.89 -11.25 -1.73
C GLY A 148 -19.52 -10.63 -1.92
N TYR A 149 -19.12 -9.80 -0.96
CA TYR A 149 -17.87 -9.05 -1.02
C TYR A 149 -16.96 -9.38 0.15
N LEU A 150 -15.68 -9.64 -0.15
CA LEU A 150 -14.61 -9.68 0.83
C LEU A 150 -13.93 -8.31 0.83
N SER A 151 -13.88 -7.67 1.99
CA SER A 151 -13.15 -6.42 2.21
C SER A 151 -12.59 -6.40 3.62
N GLY A 152 -11.51 -5.68 3.81
CA GLY A 152 -10.88 -5.54 5.11
C GLY A 152 -10.00 -4.30 5.17
N SER A 153 -9.69 -3.88 6.39
CA SER A 153 -8.80 -2.75 6.66
C SER A 153 -7.99 -3.01 7.92
N ASP A 154 -6.81 -2.44 7.96
CA ASP A 154 -5.93 -2.43 9.13
C ASP A 154 -5.19 -1.12 9.23
N SER A 155 -4.67 -0.80 10.41
CA SER A 155 -3.86 0.39 10.64
C SER A 155 -2.52 0.01 11.27
N SER A 156 -1.47 0.70 10.86
CA SER A 156 -0.12 0.45 11.37
C SER A 156 0.07 0.78 12.84
N GLY A 157 -0.86 1.51 13.46
CA GLY A 157 -0.66 2.10 14.79
C GLY A 157 0.51 3.12 14.81
N ALA A 158 1.07 3.47 13.66
CA ALA A 158 2.15 4.43 13.56
C ALA A 158 1.70 5.79 14.09
N GLY A 159 2.43 6.32 15.05
CA GLY A 159 2.31 7.71 15.48
C GLY A 159 2.79 8.68 14.41
N SER A 160 3.42 9.78 14.78
CA SER A 160 4.01 10.71 13.82
C SER A 160 5.26 10.11 13.18
N PHE A 161 5.40 10.30 11.86
CA PHE A 161 6.56 9.84 11.10
C PHE A 161 6.92 10.83 9.99
N ASN A 162 8.18 10.80 9.58
CA ASN A 162 8.67 11.53 8.40
C ASN A 162 8.83 10.61 7.19
N ALA A 163 9.12 9.32 7.43
CA ALA A 163 9.20 8.32 6.38
C ALA A 163 8.67 6.98 6.88
N ILE A 164 8.03 6.23 5.99
CA ILE A 164 7.65 4.84 6.22
C ILE A 164 7.94 4.04 4.95
N VAL A 165 8.62 2.91 5.14
CA VAL A 165 8.93 1.97 4.08
C VAL A 165 8.05 0.74 4.27
N VAL A 166 7.32 0.36 3.24
CA VAL A 166 6.47 -0.84 3.21
C VAL A 166 7.03 -1.81 2.18
N THR A 167 7.32 -3.03 2.61
CA THR A 167 7.96 -4.06 1.78
C THR A 167 7.33 -5.43 1.96
N GLY A 168 7.54 -6.29 0.97
CA GLY A 168 7.11 -7.69 1.01
C GLY A 168 5.58 -7.82 1.10
N GLY A 169 4.87 -6.88 0.52
CA GLY A 169 3.42 -6.90 0.48
C GLY A 169 2.90 -8.08 -0.34
N MET A 170 1.89 -8.79 0.20
CA MET A 170 1.26 -9.93 -0.47
C MET A 170 -0.25 -9.91 -0.25
N LEU A 171 -0.98 -10.25 -1.32
CA LEU A 171 -2.40 -10.57 -1.28
C LEU A 171 -2.55 -12.05 -1.65
N THR A 172 -3.03 -12.85 -0.72
CA THR A 172 -3.28 -14.29 -0.93
C THR A 172 -4.77 -14.55 -0.96
N LEU A 173 -5.24 -15.14 -2.04
CA LEU A 173 -6.61 -15.58 -2.23
C LEU A 173 -6.65 -17.09 -2.20
N SER A 174 -7.59 -17.67 -1.43
CA SER A 174 -7.79 -19.10 -1.33
C SER A 174 -9.26 -19.44 -1.55
N ALA A 175 -9.51 -20.51 -2.30
CA ALA A 175 -10.83 -21.04 -2.58
C ALA A 175 -10.78 -22.56 -2.46
N SER A 176 -11.77 -23.17 -1.80
CA SER A 176 -11.79 -24.62 -1.56
C SER A 176 -13.18 -25.14 -1.22
N GLY A 177 -13.34 -26.45 -1.32
CA GLY A 177 -14.54 -27.17 -0.93
C GLY A 177 -15.72 -26.95 -1.88
N GLY A 178 -16.84 -27.65 -1.58
CA GLY A 178 -18.06 -27.55 -2.35
C GLY A 178 -17.96 -28.02 -3.79
N PHE A 179 -18.88 -27.54 -4.63
CA PHE A 179 -18.86 -27.77 -6.07
C PHE A 179 -18.12 -26.69 -6.82
N PHE A 180 -18.14 -25.46 -6.29
CA PHE A 180 -17.51 -24.30 -6.89
C PHE A 180 -17.22 -23.24 -5.81
N SER A 181 -16.05 -22.63 -5.89
CA SER A 181 -15.72 -21.42 -5.14
C SER A 181 -14.79 -20.52 -5.94
N SER A 182 -15.00 -19.23 -5.84
CA SER A 182 -14.14 -18.25 -6.50
C SER A 182 -14.04 -16.95 -5.72
N ILE A 183 -12.90 -16.27 -5.91
CA ILE A 183 -12.72 -14.86 -5.58
C ILE A 183 -12.23 -14.19 -6.84
N THR A 184 -12.85 -13.07 -7.20
CA THR A 184 -12.50 -12.29 -8.39
C THR A 184 -12.40 -10.83 -8.02
N SER A 185 -11.45 -10.15 -8.65
CA SER A 185 -11.39 -8.69 -8.64
C SER A 185 -12.14 -8.13 -9.84
N ASN A 186 -12.51 -6.88 -9.75
CA ASN A 186 -12.99 -6.07 -10.87
C ASN A 186 -12.20 -4.74 -10.91
N PRO A 187 -12.23 -3.98 -12.01
CA PRO A 187 -11.46 -2.74 -12.13
C PRO A 187 -11.81 -1.62 -11.12
N GLN A 188 -12.89 -1.79 -10.36
CA GLN A 188 -13.30 -0.86 -9.30
C GLN A 188 -12.79 -1.28 -7.91
N ASN A 189 -12.19 -2.46 -7.82
CA ASN A 189 -11.56 -2.92 -6.59
C ASN A 189 -10.20 -2.28 -6.43
N GLU A 190 -9.87 -1.90 -5.22
CA GLU A 190 -8.66 -1.15 -4.92
C GLU A 190 -7.97 -1.66 -3.66
N ILE A 191 -6.65 -1.56 -3.65
CA ILE A 191 -5.87 -1.53 -2.43
C ILE A 191 -5.59 -0.07 -2.15
N LYS A 192 -6.12 0.45 -1.04
CA LYS A 192 -6.03 1.85 -0.66
C LYS A 192 -5.20 2.01 0.60
N PHE A 193 -4.35 3.00 0.59
CA PHE A 193 -3.58 3.45 1.75
C PHE A 193 -4.00 4.87 2.09
N SER A 194 -4.28 5.12 3.36
CA SER A 194 -4.63 6.45 3.86
C SER A 194 -3.77 6.83 5.04
N LEU A 195 -3.47 8.11 5.14
CA LEU A 195 -2.65 8.70 6.18
C LEU A 195 -3.14 10.13 6.49
N VAL A 196 -2.72 10.65 7.62
CA VAL A 196 -2.99 12.04 8.01
C VAL A 196 -1.74 12.86 7.76
N ALA A 197 -1.87 13.94 6.98
CA ALA A 197 -0.81 14.90 6.72
C ALA A 197 -1.13 16.22 7.43
N THR A 198 -0.26 16.66 8.32
CA THR A 198 -0.43 17.88 9.11
C THR A 198 0.67 18.86 8.79
N ALA A 199 0.30 20.09 8.45
CA ALA A 199 1.29 21.16 8.25
C ALA A 199 2.02 21.44 9.57
N VAL A 200 3.33 21.38 9.54
CA VAL A 200 4.22 21.73 10.65
C VAL A 200 4.85 23.08 10.36
N PRO A 201 4.56 24.13 11.13
CA PRO A 201 5.18 25.44 10.93
C PRO A 201 6.71 25.32 10.97
N GLU A 202 7.37 25.84 9.96
CA GLU A 202 8.84 25.80 9.89
C GLU A 202 9.47 26.55 11.08
N PRO A 203 10.61 26.07 11.59
CA PRO A 203 11.35 26.78 12.66
C PRO A 203 11.64 28.24 12.31
N ALA A 204 11.84 28.54 11.02
CA ALA A 204 12.03 29.90 10.52
C ALA A 204 10.82 30.80 10.79
N SER A 205 9.59 30.27 10.70
CA SER A 205 8.35 31.03 11.00
C SER A 205 8.30 31.46 12.46
N TYR A 206 8.69 30.59 13.38
CA TYR A 206 8.80 30.93 14.81
C TYR A 206 9.93 31.91 15.07
N ALA A 207 11.09 31.74 14.42
CA ALA A 207 12.21 32.67 14.53
C ALA A 207 11.84 34.08 14.04
N MET A 208 11.13 34.18 12.91
CA MET A 208 10.64 35.47 12.37
C MET A 208 9.59 36.09 13.28
N LEU A 209 8.67 35.32 13.86
CA LEU A 209 7.69 35.81 14.83
C LEU A 209 8.40 36.37 16.08
N LEU A 210 9.36 35.63 16.64
CA LEU A 210 10.12 36.04 17.79
C LEU A 210 10.98 37.26 17.49
N ALA A 211 11.62 37.36 16.34
CA ALA A 211 12.37 38.51 15.90
C ALA A 211 11.46 39.76 15.74
N GLY A 212 10.27 39.58 15.16
CA GLY A 212 9.27 40.66 15.05
C GLY A 212 8.78 41.16 16.41
N LEU A 213 8.44 40.24 17.33
CA LEU A 213 8.06 40.59 18.70
C LEU A 213 9.21 41.28 19.46
N GLY A 214 10.44 40.80 19.29
CA GLY A 214 11.64 41.42 19.88
C GLY A 214 11.87 42.85 19.40
N LEU A 215 11.66 43.10 18.10
CA LEU A 215 11.80 44.45 17.50
C LEU A 215 10.73 45.41 18.06
N ILE A 216 9.47 44.94 18.15
CA ILE A 216 8.36 45.72 18.70
C ILE A 216 8.66 46.07 20.17
N GLY A 217 9.11 45.09 20.97
CA GLY A 217 9.50 45.31 22.36
C GLY A 217 10.64 46.32 22.53
N ALA A 218 11.66 46.26 21.67
CA ALA A 218 12.76 47.21 21.68
C ALA A 218 12.31 48.65 21.36
N ILE A 219 11.41 48.81 20.39
CA ILE A 219 10.84 50.11 20.03
C ILE A 219 9.97 50.66 21.16
N ALA A 220 9.12 49.86 21.77
CA ALA A 220 8.27 50.23 22.90
C ALA A 220 9.12 50.72 24.09
N ARG A 221 10.20 49.99 24.44
CA ARG A 221 11.12 50.34 25.51
C ARG A 221 11.81 51.70 25.26
N ARG A 222 12.21 51.99 24.02
CA ARG A 222 12.81 53.29 23.67
C ARG A 222 11.84 54.47 23.89
N ARG A 223 10.56 54.27 23.55
CA ARG A 223 9.54 55.33 23.73
C ARG A 223 9.27 55.64 25.22
N THR A 224 9.29 54.64 26.09
CA THR A 224 9.08 54.84 27.55
C THR A 224 10.26 55.47 28.25
N GLN A 225 11.46 55.48 27.63
CA GLN A 225 12.65 56.14 28.18
C GLN A 225 12.77 57.60 27.73
N GLN A 226 11.94 58.08 26.80
CA GLN A 226 11.93 59.43 26.29
C GLN A 226 10.76 60.29 26.84
N ALA A 227 9.88 59.68 27.63
CA ALA A 227 8.82 60.34 28.38
C ALA A 227 9.23 60.52 29.86
#